data_6c1df0c7362ffffe6328d5a40b59e9e3
#
_entry.id   6c1df0c7362ffffe6328d5a40b59e9e3
#
_cell.length_a   1.000
_cell.length_b   1.000
_cell.length_c   1.000
_cell.angle_alpha   90.00
_cell.angle_beta   90.00
_cell.angle_gamma   90.00
#
_symmetry.space_group_name_H-M   'P 1'
#
loop_
_entity.id
_entity.type
_entity.pdbx_description
1 polymer ?
#
loop_
_entity_poly.entity_id
_entity_poly.type
_entity_poly.pdbx_seq_one_letter_code
_entity_poly.pdbx_strand_id
1 'polypeptide(L)'
;NQTQFQVYFNNKVNYKQRRWRDGSSPWILDEPASFQDFWAVGWLGHAVRSGLEQAGTPSAPLVFRIDISRPQFQRDVFDPVLDYNVCAGAAGRRYRRLLLDNARKFGQQLVDYGTSNPVSGSNVQPAAWCVESWARGADGVLPWNTLGRPESWRKADQLAIFYPPAEGFSDEAAPSLRLKAYLRGQQDVEYLALWQQATGQPRWAVGSEVLRQLPFDGRVESTGHTGDEDAGAMAYPRLRPSHLAELREAIARDLLRRGSWEPVEPRALVPARRGRQRHHRAGGYVSVGEQP
;
A
#
# COMPACT_ATOMS: atom_id res chain seq x y z
N ASN A 1 22.91 -3.14 -6.81
CA ASN A 1 22.14 -2.63 -5.70
C ASN A 1 20.71 -2.36 -6.17
N GLN A 2 19.72 -2.99 -5.53
CA GLN A 2 18.29 -2.86 -5.88
C GLN A 2 17.51 -2.02 -4.85
N THR A 3 18.21 -1.26 -4.02
CA THR A 3 17.59 -0.41 -3.01
C THR A 3 16.80 0.72 -3.69
N GLN A 4 15.53 0.81 -3.39
CA GLN A 4 14.65 1.88 -3.84
C GLN A 4 14.44 2.88 -2.70
N PHE A 5 14.60 4.17 -3.00
CA PHE A 5 14.33 5.24 -2.06
C PHE A 5 12.97 5.87 -2.36
N GLN A 6 12.25 6.23 -1.30
CA GLN A 6 10.93 6.84 -1.41
C GLN A 6 10.95 8.26 -0.86
N VAL A 7 10.40 9.20 -1.61
CA VAL A 7 10.03 10.53 -1.09
C VAL A 7 8.59 10.47 -0.65
N TYR A 8 8.36 10.78 0.61
CA TYR A 8 7.05 10.80 1.24
C TYR A 8 6.90 12.01 2.14
N PHE A 9 5.85 12.78 1.94
CA PHE A 9 5.55 13.94 2.76
C PHE A 9 4.61 13.56 3.90
N ASN A 10 5.18 13.46 5.09
CA ASN A 10 4.49 13.03 6.30
C ASN A 10 4.06 14.24 7.14
N ASN A 11 3.19 15.10 6.63
CA ASN A 11 2.72 16.24 7.39
C ASN A 11 1.24 16.10 7.78
N LYS A 12 1.00 15.74 9.04
CA LYS A 12 -0.31 15.74 9.71
C LYS A 12 -0.41 16.73 10.88
N VAL A 13 0.63 17.51 11.12
CA VAL A 13 0.75 18.30 12.36
C VAL A 13 -0.43 19.25 12.55
N ASN A 14 -0.97 19.77 11.46
CA ASN A 14 -2.11 20.68 11.51
C ASN A 14 -3.48 20.02 11.50
N TYR A 15 -3.58 18.71 11.44
CA TYR A 15 -4.86 18.02 11.44
C TYR A 15 -5.74 18.39 12.65
N LYS A 16 -5.11 18.69 13.80
CA LYS A 16 -5.78 19.11 15.03
C LYS A 16 -5.46 20.55 15.46
N GLN A 17 -4.46 21.20 14.86
CA GLN A 17 -3.97 22.51 15.25
C GLN A 17 -4.08 23.48 14.06
N ARG A 18 -5.14 24.23 14.00
CA ARG A 18 -5.37 25.27 12.98
C ARG A 18 -4.49 26.53 13.16
N ARG A 19 -3.30 26.40 13.75
CA ARG A 19 -2.45 27.55 14.06
C ARG A 19 -1.20 27.55 13.18
N TRP A 20 -1.08 28.55 12.34
CA TRP A 20 0.08 28.85 11.50
C TRP A 20 1.40 29.08 12.25
N ARG A 21 1.35 29.20 13.59
CA ARG A 21 2.50 29.64 14.40
C ARG A 21 3.61 28.60 14.57
N ASP A 22 3.36 27.36 14.27
CA ASP A 22 4.29 26.27 14.63
C ASP A 22 5.18 25.80 13.44
N GLY A 23 5.29 26.60 12.40
CA GLY A 23 6.14 26.33 11.24
C GLY A 23 5.69 25.13 10.39
N SER A 24 4.50 24.60 10.63
CA SER A 24 3.94 23.49 9.90
C SER A 24 3.22 23.96 8.62
N SER A 25 3.21 23.11 7.61
CA SER A 25 2.47 23.35 6.36
C SER A 25 0.98 23.58 6.64
N PRO A 26 0.32 24.50 5.93
CA PRO A 26 -1.14 24.69 6.03
C PRO A 26 -1.91 23.52 5.44
N TRP A 27 -1.26 22.64 4.69
CA TRP A 27 -1.86 21.51 4.01
C TRP A 27 -1.57 20.19 4.72
N ILE A 28 -2.53 19.29 4.66
CA ILE A 28 -2.36 17.91 5.09
C ILE A 28 -1.75 17.15 3.90
N LEU A 29 -0.48 16.79 4.01
CA LEU A 29 0.25 16.12 2.93
C LEU A 29 0.22 14.59 3.05
N ASP A 30 0.00 14.09 4.26
CA ASP A 30 -0.23 12.69 4.56
C ASP A 30 -1.73 12.45 4.71
N GLU A 31 -2.30 11.62 3.86
CA GLU A 31 -3.75 11.40 3.73
C GLU A 31 -4.53 12.69 3.44
N PRO A 32 -4.28 13.35 2.32
CA PRO A 32 -4.93 14.59 1.96
C PRO A 32 -6.46 14.48 2.05
N ALA A 33 -7.09 15.49 2.65
CA ALA A 33 -8.50 15.47 3.00
C ALA A 33 -9.35 16.52 2.25
N SER A 34 -8.72 17.56 1.72
CA SER A 34 -9.36 18.63 0.97
C SER A 34 -8.76 18.76 -0.43
N PHE A 35 -9.47 19.42 -1.34
CA PHE A 35 -8.95 19.69 -2.68
C PHE A 35 -7.60 20.43 -2.65
N GLN A 36 -7.45 21.38 -1.74
CA GLN A 36 -6.21 22.14 -1.57
C GLN A 36 -5.04 21.25 -1.14
N ASP A 37 -5.31 20.28 -0.26
CA ASP A 37 -4.29 19.32 0.17
C ASP A 37 -3.82 18.46 -1.02
N PHE A 38 -4.77 17.91 -1.80
CA PHE A 38 -4.45 17.14 -3.01
C PHE A 38 -3.66 17.96 -4.00
N TRP A 39 -4.05 19.20 -4.23
CA TRP A 39 -3.34 20.10 -5.12
C TRP A 39 -1.92 20.39 -4.63
N ALA A 40 -1.76 20.69 -3.34
CA ALA A 40 -0.44 20.97 -2.75
C ALA A 40 0.50 19.76 -2.87
N VAL A 41 0.02 18.55 -2.59
CA VAL A 41 0.81 17.32 -2.75
C VAL A 41 1.17 17.10 -4.23
N GLY A 42 0.25 17.34 -5.15
CA GLY A 42 0.53 17.25 -6.59
C GLY A 42 1.61 18.24 -7.03
N TRP A 43 1.54 19.50 -6.57
CA TRP A 43 2.57 20.49 -6.84
C TRP A 43 3.94 20.10 -6.30
N LEU A 44 4.01 19.60 -5.07
CA LEU A 44 5.25 19.07 -4.49
C LEU A 44 5.77 17.86 -5.26
N GLY A 45 4.89 16.99 -5.75
CA GLY A 45 5.24 15.87 -6.62
C GLY A 45 5.90 16.33 -7.92
N HIS A 46 5.40 17.41 -8.54
CA HIS A 46 6.05 18.03 -9.70
C HIS A 46 7.44 18.59 -9.36
N ALA A 47 7.60 19.21 -8.18
CA ALA A 47 8.91 19.69 -7.75
C ALA A 47 9.91 18.53 -7.57
N VAL A 48 9.49 17.40 -6.99
CA VAL A 48 10.30 16.17 -6.90
C VAL A 48 10.71 15.69 -8.28
N ARG A 49 9.76 15.63 -9.23
CA ARG A 49 10.05 15.19 -10.61
C ARG A 49 11.05 16.12 -11.30
N SER A 50 10.85 17.42 -11.17
CA SER A 50 11.74 18.42 -11.74
C SER A 50 13.16 18.30 -11.17
N GLY A 51 13.28 18.10 -9.85
CA GLY A 51 14.57 17.86 -9.20
C GLY A 51 15.26 16.59 -9.71
N LEU A 52 14.52 15.51 -9.90
CA LEU A 52 15.05 14.26 -10.46
C LEU A 52 15.51 14.41 -11.91
N GLU A 53 14.76 15.15 -12.72
CA GLU A 53 15.14 15.45 -14.11
C GLU A 53 16.42 16.28 -14.18
N GLN A 54 16.59 17.26 -13.28
CA GLN A 54 17.79 18.10 -13.20
C GLN A 54 19.01 17.32 -12.69
N ALA A 55 18.81 16.40 -11.77
CA ALA A 55 19.89 15.56 -11.23
C ALA A 55 20.41 14.52 -12.25
N GLY A 56 19.70 14.30 -13.34
CA GLY A 56 20.04 13.29 -14.36
C GLY A 56 19.65 11.89 -13.92
N THR A 57 20.38 10.87 -14.37
CA THR A 57 20.08 9.48 -14.02
C THR A 57 20.66 9.14 -12.65
N PRO A 58 19.85 9.02 -11.59
CA PRO A 58 20.37 8.67 -10.27
C PRO A 58 20.90 7.24 -10.26
N SER A 59 21.93 7.00 -9.46
CA SER A 59 22.51 5.66 -9.24
C SER A 59 21.55 4.72 -8.47
N ALA A 60 20.54 5.29 -7.84
CA ALA A 60 19.47 4.55 -7.14
C ALA A 60 18.10 5.09 -7.52
N PRO A 61 17.10 4.22 -7.70
CA PRO A 61 15.75 4.64 -8.03
C PRO A 61 15.12 5.42 -6.87
N LEU A 62 14.64 6.62 -7.17
CA LEU A 62 13.87 7.45 -6.25
C LEU A 62 12.44 7.55 -6.75
N VAL A 63 11.50 7.21 -5.91
CA VAL A 63 10.07 7.19 -6.23
C VAL A 63 9.29 8.15 -5.33
N PHE A 64 8.25 8.73 -5.89
CA PHE A 64 7.34 9.59 -5.16
C PHE A 64 6.15 8.77 -4.64
N ARG A 65 5.98 8.77 -3.33
CA ARG A 65 4.92 8.06 -2.61
C ARG A 65 3.91 9.03 -2.03
N ILE A 66 2.63 8.66 -2.10
CA ILE A 66 1.55 9.35 -1.40
C ILE A 66 0.68 8.31 -0.68
N ASP A 67 0.35 8.57 0.58
CA ASP A 67 -0.63 7.81 1.34
C ASP A 67 -2.00 8.48 1.22
N ILE A 68 -3.01 7.72 0.82
CA ILE A 68 -4.32 8.25 0.42
C ILE A 68 -5.43 7.47 1.11
N SER A 69 -6.24 8.16 1.91
CA SER A 69 -7.45 7.60 2.51
C SER A 69 -8.72 7.86 1.69
N ARG A 70 -8.65 8.80 0.74
CA ARG A 70 -9.80 9.25 -0.07
C ARG A 70 -9.47 9.26 -1.57
N PRO A 71 -9.24 8.10 -2.20
CA PRO A 71 -8.79 8.02 -3.59
C PRO A 71 -9.79 8.58 -4.60
N GLN A 72 -11.08 8.66 -4.25
CA GLN A 72 -12.10 9.27 -5.10
C GLN A 72 -11.85 10.76 -5.38
N PHE A 73 -11.09 11.45 -4.53
CA PHE A 73 -10.74 12.86 -4.70
C PHE A 73 -9.41 13.08 -5.40
N GLN A 74 -8.63 12.02 -5.63
CA GLN A 74 -7.34 12.09 -6.31
C GLN A 74 -7.46 12.65 -7.72
N ARG A 75 -8.50 12.27 -8.46
CA ARG A 75 -8.71 12.61 -9.88
C ARG A 75 -7.42 12.40 -10.69
N ASP A 76 -7.02 13.39 -11.47
CA ASP A 76 -5.82 13.41 -12.32
C ASP A 76 -4.63 14.16 -11.71
N VAL A 77 -4.77 14.69 -10.49
CA VAL A 77 -3.77 15.57 -9.85
C VAL A 77 -2.41 14.89 -9.69
N PHE A 78 -2.40 13.59 -9.44
CA PHE A 78 -1.18 12.82 -9.19
C PHE A 78 -0.68 12.01 -10.38
N ASP A 79 -1.46 11.94 -11.45
CA ASP A 79 -1.21 11.02 -12.57
C ASP A 79 0.19 11.10 -13.15
N PRO A 80 0.78 12.29 -13.39
CA PRO A 80 2.10 12.38 -13.98
C PRO A 80 3.25 12.21 -12.98
N VAL A 81 2.99 12.31 -11.68
CA VAL A 81 4.04 12.41 -10.65
C VAL A 81 4.13 11.23 -9.71
N LEU A 82 3.00 10.55 -9.45
CA LEU A 82 2.91 9.48 -8.48
C LEU A 82 3.50 8.17 -9.02
N ASP A 83 4.40 7.56 -8.26
CA ASP A 83 4.94 6.22 -8.54
C ASP A 83 4.31 5.18 -7.62
N TYR A 84 4.11 5.55 -6.36
CA TYR A 84 3.72 4.63 -5.31
C TYR A 84 2.42 5.13 -4.66
N ASN A 85 1.31 4.55 -5.08
CA ASN A 85 -0.01 4.87 -4.55
C ASN A 85 -0.31 3.97 -3.36
N VAL A 86 -0.21 4.52 -2.15
CA VAL A 86 -0.47 3.81 -0.91
C VAL A 86 -1.87 4.18 -0.44
N CYS A 87 -2.81 3.27 -0.56
CA CYS A 87 -4.21 3.54 -0.29
C CYS A 87 -4.71 2.79 0.95
N ALA A 88 -5.48 3.44 1.80
CA ALA A 88 -6.12 2.80 2.94
C ALA A 88 -6.92 1.58 2.49
N GLY A 89 -6.71 0.42 3.15
CA GLY A 89 -7.20 -0.87 2.68
C GLY A 89 -8.70 -0.90 2.39
N ALA A 90 -9.50 -0.27 3.25
CA ALA A 90 -10.94 -0.15 3.05
C ALA A 90 -11.31 0.72 1.83
N ALA A 91 -10.70 1.90 1.70
CA ALA A 91 -10.87 2.77 0.55
C ALA A 91 -10.32 2.13 -0.72
N GLY A 92 -9.16 1.50 -0.62
CA GLY A 92 -8.55 0.70 -1.68
C GLY A 92 -9.49 -0.39 -2.19
N ARG A 93 -10.21 -1.06 -1.31
CA ARG A 93 -11.21 -2.08 -1.66
C ARG A 93 -12.40 -1.48 -2.38
N ARG A 94 -12.96 -0.37 -1.85
CA ARG A 94 -14.14 0.31 -2.39
C ARG A 94 -13.89 0.90 -3.78
N TYR A 95 -12.74 1.52 -3.97
CA TYR A 95 -12.37 2.23 -5.20
C TYR A 95 -11.35 1.46 -6.06
N ARG A 96 -11.25 0.14 -5.87
CA ARG A 96 -10.23 -0.71 -6.51
C ARG A 96 -10.13 -0.52 -8.02
N ARG A 97 -11.26 -0.43 -8.71
CA ARG A 97 -11.27 -0.25 -10.16
C ARG A 97 -10.57 1.06 -10.57
N LEU A 98 -10.93 2.16 -9.92
CA LEU A 98 -10.30 3.46 -10.17
C LEU A 98 -8.78 3.41 -9.98
N LEU A 99 -8.34 2.81 -8.85
CA LEU A 99 -6.93 2.70 -8.52
C LEU A 99 -6.17 1.82 -9.51
N LEU A 100 -6.74 0.70 -9.93
CA LEU A 100 -6.12 -0.19 -10.92
C LEU A 100 -6.06 0.45 -12.31
N ASP A 101 -7.08 1.20 -12.70
CA ASP A 101 -7.09 1.89 -13.99
C ASP A 101 -5.99 2.98 -14.02
N ASN A 102 -5.83 3.75 -12.93
CA ASN A 102 -4.75 4.72 -12.77
C ASN A 102 -3.38 4.02 -12.73
N ALA A 103 -3.23 2.96 -11.97
CA ALA A 103 -1.98 2.21 -11.87
C ALA A 103 -1.53 1.68 -13.23
N ARG A 104 -2.45 1.13 -14.03
CA ARG A 104 -2.15 0.64 -15.39
C ARG A 104 -1.80 1.76 -16.34
N LYS A 105 -2.58 2.85 -16.32
CA LYS A 105 -2.41 3.98 -17.24
C LYS A 105 -1.11 4.73 -17.00
N PHE A 106 -0.72 4.91 -15.75
CA PHE A 106 0.42 5.74 -15.36
C PHE A 106 1.62 4.93 -14.87
N GLY A 107 1.52 3.60 -14.79
CA GLY A 107 2.60 2.73 -14.32
C GLY A 107 2.87 2.91 -12.83
N GLN A 108 1.83 3.18 -12.04
CA GLN A 108 1.93 3.30 -10.59
C GLN A 108 1.94 1.93 -9.93
N GLN A 109 2.62 1.80 -8.81
CA GLN A 109 2.44 0.68 -7.89
C GLN A 109 1.31 1.00 -6.91
N LEU A 110 0.47 0.00 -6.63
CA LEU A 110 -0.64 0.12 -5.71
C LEU A 110 -0.36 -0.69 -4.46
N VAL A 111 -0.41 -0.05 -3.30
CA VAL A 111 -0.19 -0.69 -2.00
C VAL A 111 -1.37 -0.41 -1.09
N ASP A 112 -1.90 -1.45 -0.49
CA ASP A 112 -2.91 -1.31 0.56
C ASP A 112 -2.23 -1.04 1.90
N TYR A 113 -2.64 0.00 2.63
CA TYR A 113 -2.09 0.31 3.94
C TYR A 113 -3.15 0.29 5.04
N GLY A 114 -2.71 0.21 6.27
CA GLY A 114 -3.55 0.19 7.45
C GLY A 114 -3.59 -1.17 8.12
N THR A 115 -4.73 -1.57 8.49
CA THR A 115 -5.11 -2.76 9.27
C THR A 115 -4.39 -2.90 10.61
N SER A 116 -5.09 -3.44 11.55
CA SER A 116 -4.60 -3.82 12.86
C SER A 116 -4.92 -5.29 13.10
N ASN A 117 -4.25 -5.88 14.07
CA ASN A 117 -4.56 -7.21 14.53
C ASN A 117 -4.69 -7.19 16.06
N PRO A 118 -5.91 -7.05 16.60
CA PRO A 118 -6.13 -7.02 18.05
C PRO A 118 -5.48 -8.23 18.73
N VAL A 119 -5.05 -8.07 19.96
CA VAL A 119 -4.41 -9.16 20.72
C VAL A 119 -5.31 -10.39 20.82
N SER A 120 -6.62 -10.17 20.92
CA SER A 120 -7.64 -11.24 20.91
C SER A 120 -7.98 -11.76 19.50
N GLY A 121 -7.48 -11.10 18.44
CA GLY A 121 -7.76 -11.48 17.06
C GLY A 121 -6.91 -12.66 16.59
N SER A 122 -7.41 -13.38 15.61
CA SER A 122 -6.68 -14.49 14.98
C SER A 122 -5.51 -13.96 14.13
N ASN A 123 -4.34 -14.59 14.24
CA ASN A 123 -3.20 -14.32 13.35
C ASN A 123 -3.44 -14.69 11.87
N VAL A 124 -4.60 -15.23 11.53
CA VAL A 124 -5.01 -15.37 10.12
C VAL A 124 -5.24 -14.01 9.45
N GLN A 125 -5.55 -12.96 10.22
CA GLN A 125 -5.87 -11.63 9.71
C GLN A 125 -4.76 -11.03 8.82
N PRO A 126 -3.50 -10.91 9.27
CA PRO A 126 -2.42 -10.39 8.42
C PRO A 126 -2.18 -11.23 7.17
N ALA A 127 -2.24 -12.55 7.28
CA ALA A 127 -2.07 -13.45 6.14
C ALA A 127 -3.22 -13.28 5.12
N ALA A 128 -4.45 -13.20 5.60
CA ALA A 128 -5.63 -12.96 4.79
C ALA A 128 -5.55 -11.64 4.02
N TRP A 129 -5.07 -10.60 4.68
CA TRP A 129 -4.91 -9.28 4.07
C TRP A 129 -3.89 -9.30 2.93
N CYS A 130 -2.75 -9.96 3.09
CA CYS A 130 -1.78 -10.13 2.02
C CYS A 130 -2.41 -10.82 0.80
N VAL A 131 -3.10 -11.94 1.02
CA VAL A 131 -3.71 -12.74 -0.05
C VAL A 131 -4.85 -11.98 -0.73
N GLU A 132 -5.75 -11.35 0.02
CA GLU A 132 -6.84 -10.55 -0.56
C GLU A 132 -6.32 -9.36 -1.35
N SER A 133 -5.37 -8.60 -0.81
CA SER A 133 -4.79 -7.45 -1.49
C SER A 133 -4.15 -7.84 -2.81
N TRP A 134 -3.38 -8.92 -2.83
CA TRP A 134 -2.81 -9.46 -4.06
C TRP A 134 -3.89 -9.91 -5.05
N ALA A 135 -4.88 -10.66 -4.59
CA ALA A 135 -5.98 -11.14 -5.43
C ALA A 135 -6.80 -10.01 -6.04
N ARG A 136 -6.90 -8.88 -5.35
CA ARG A 136 -7.55 -7.66 -5.84
C ARG A 136 -6.62 -6.75 -6.65
N GLY A 137 -5.37 -7.15 -6.91
CA GLY A 137 -4.45 -6.46 -7.79
C GLY A 137 -3.54 -5.43 -7.13
N ALA A 138 -3.48 -5.35 -5.79
CA ALA A 138 -2.47 -4.54 -5.11
C ALA A 138 -1.10 -5.20 -5.19
N ASP A 139 -0.04 -4.41 -5.28
CA ASP A 139 1.34 -4.88 -5.39
C ASP A 139 1.99 -5.16 -4.04
N GLY A 140 1.37 -4.69 -2.96
CA GLY A 140 1.84 -4.91 -1.61
C GLY A 140 0.87 -4.49 -0.53
N VAL A 141 1.27 -4.73 0.71
CA VAL A 141 0.61 -4.24 1.92
C VAL A 141 1.59 -3.48 2.79
N LEU A 142 1.13 -2.44 3.44
CA LEU A 142 1.89 -1.59 4.34
C LEU A 142 1.20 -1.56 5.71
N PRO A 143 1.65 -2.36 6.68
CA PRO A 143 1.08 -2.32 8.02
C PRO A 143 1.32 -0.98 8.71
N TRP A 144 0.27 -0.43 9.31
CA TRP A 144 0.36 0.78 10.12
C TRP A 144 1.06 0.47 11.45
N ASN A 145 2.06 1.30 11.82
CA ASN A 145 2.89 1.17 13.01
C ASN A 145 3.59 -0.19 13.16
N THR A 146 4.65 -0.37 12.41
CA THR A 146 5.49 -1.56 12.47
C THR A 146 6.22 -1.70 13.81
N LEU A 147 6.66 -0.58 14.38
CA LEU A 147 7.42 -0.55 15.64
C LEU A 147 6.50 -0.19 16.80
N GLY A 148 6.51 -1.01 17.84
CA GLY A 148 5.86 -0.72 19.11
C GLY A 148 6.62 0.34 19.93
N ARG A 149 6.05 0.63 21.09
CA ARG A 149 6.64 1.49 22.11
C ARG A 149 7.02 0.62 23.32
N PRO A 150 7.84 1.10 24.25
CA PRO A 150 8.15 0.35 25.48
C PRO A 150 6.90 -0.12 26.24
N GLU A 151 5.83 0.67 26.21
CA GLU A 151 4.54 0.33 26.82
C GLU A 151 3.84 -0.84 26.15
N SER A 152 4.17 -1.14 24.88
CA SER A 152 3.58 -2.26 24.14
C SER A 152 3.86 -3.62 24.79
N TRP A 153 4.90 -3.72 25.61
CA TRP A 153 5.19 -4.90 26.40
C TRP A 153 4.20 -5.16 27.56
N ARG A 154 3.56 -4.10 28.05
CA ARG A 154 2.66 -4.13 29.20
C ARG A 154 1.19 -3.94 28.84
N LYS A 155 0.93 -3.38 27.67
CA LYS A 155 -0.42 -3.11 27.18
C LYS A 155 -0.69 -3.86 25.90
N ALA A 156 -1.94 -4.26 25.72
CA ALA A 156 -2.38 -4.83 24.44
C ALA A 156 -2.12 -3.84 23.29
N ASP A 157 -1.13 -4.13 22.45
CA ASP A 157 -0.77 -3.35 21.30
C ASP A 157 -1.15 -4.14 20.03
N GLN A 158 -2.16 -3.64 19.35
CA GLN A 158 -2.68 -4.28 18.14
C GLN A 158 -1.89 -3.91 16.86
N LEU A 159 -0.95 -2.97 16.95
CA LEU A 159 -0.25 -2.43 15.78
C LEU A 159 1.18 -2.94 15.68
N ALA A 160 1.87 -3.14 16.81
CA ALA A 160 3.28 -3.51 16.84
C ALA A 160 3.56 -4.85 16.15
N ILE A 161 4.43 -4.82 15.15
CA ILE A 161 5.02 -6.00 14.52
C ILE A 161 6.34 -6.35 15.22
N PHE A 162 7.10 -5.33 15.62
CA PHE A 162 8.28 -5.45 16.46
C PHE A 162 8.08 -4.70 17.77
N TYR A 163 8.49 -5.31 18.86
CA TYR A 163 8.59 -4.66 20.16
C TYR A 163 10.00 -4.09 20.32
N PRO A 164 10.16 -2.85 20.80
CA PRO A 164 11.47 -2.26 21.01
C PRO A 164 12.17 -2.89 22.23
N PRO A 165 13.49 -2.73 22.38
CA PRO A 165 14.18 -3.03 23.61
C PRO A 165 13.49 -2.34 24.81
N ALA A 166 13.32 -3.06 25.91
CA ALA A 166 12.73 -2.51 27.13
C ALA A 166 13.24 -3.24 28.36
N GLU A 167 13.60 -2.47 29.40
CA GLU A 167 14.08 -2.96 30.67
C GLU A 167 13.10 -3.98 31.28
N GLY A 168 13.62 -5.10 31.72
CA GLY A 168 12.85 -6.20 32.31
C GLY A 168 12.12 -7.10 31.30
N PHE A 169 12.28 -6.87 29.99
CA PHE A 169 11.69 -7.69 28.92
C PHE A 169 12.72 -8.19 27.90
N SER A 170 13.42 -7.32 27.22
CA SER A 170 14.40 -7.69 26.21
C SER A 170 15.39 -6.57 25.96
N ASP A 171 16.67 -6.91 25.77
CA ASP A 171 17.74 -5.99 25.40
C ASP A 171 17.75 -5.69 23.89
N GLU A 172 17.03 -6.50 23.11
CA GLU A 172 16.94 -6.36 21.65
C GLU A 172 15.48 -6.21 21.21
N ALA A 173 15.31 -5.74 19.97
CA ALA A 173 13.99 -5.70 19.36
C ALA A 173 13.45 -7.12 19.12
N ALA A 174 12.25 -7.39 19.60
CA ALA A 174 11.63 -8.71 19.53
C ALA A 174 10.50 -8.74 18.48
N PRO A 175 10.48 -9.74 17.58
CA PRO A 175 9.41 -9.92 16.62
C PRO A 175 8.14 -10.43 17.31
N SER A 176 6.98 -9.88 16.93
CA SER A 176 5.69 -10.42 17.36
C SER A 176 5.24 -11.62 16.51
N LEU A 177 4.22 -12.34 16.97
CA LEU A 177 3.56 -13.37 16.16
C LEU A 177 2.93 -12.80 14.89
N ARG A 178 2.58 -11.51 14.87
CA ARG A 178 2.07 -10.83 13.68
C ARG A 178 3.09 -10.79 12.55
N LEU A 179 4.38 -10.59 12.87
CA LEU A 179 5.45 -10.67 11.87
C LEU A 179 5.45 -12.03 11.16
N LYS A 180 5.31 -13.11 11.93
CA LYS A 180 5.23 -14.47 11.36
C LYS A 180 3.98 -14.66 10.49
N ALA A 181 2.87 -14.05 10.88
CA ALA A 181 1.63 -14.10 10.12
C ALA A 181 1.74 -13.31 8.80
N TYR A 182 2.39 -12.15 8.78
CA TYR A 182 2.71 -11.42 7.55
C TYR A 182 3.65 -12.22 6.65
N LEU A 183 4.72 -12.78 7.20
CA LEU A 183 5.63 -13.65 6.43
C LEU A 183 4.87 -14.82 5.82
N ARG A 184 3.93 -15.41 6.55
CA ARG A 184 3.10 -16.49 6.02
C ARG A 184 2.22 -16.01 4.87
N GLY A 185 1.58 -14.84 5.02
CA GLY A 185 0.78 -14.24 3.96
C GLY A 185 1.60 -13.92 2.71
N GLN A 186 2.83 -13.46 2.87
CA GLN A 186 3.75 -13.24 1.75
C GLN A 186 4.07 -14.56 1.03
N GLN A 187 4.37 -15.62 1.78
CA GLN A 187 4.59 -16.94 1.19
C GLN A 187 3.37 -17.46 0.41
N ASP A 188 2.16 -17.24 0.95
CA ASP A 188 0.93 -17.62 0.24
C ASP A 188 0.77 -16.83 -1.08
N VAL A 189 1.13 -15.55 -1.08
CA VAL A 189 1.16 -14.71 -2.30
C VAL A 189 2.20 -15.20 -3.30
N GLU A 190 3.37 -15.65 -2.85
CA GLU A 190 4.39 -16.26 -3.74
C GLU A 190 3.87 -17.52 -4.40
N TYR A 191 3.16 -18.40 -3.69
CA TYR A 191 2.49 -19.54 -4.29
C TYR A 191 1.48 -19.13 -5.37
N LEU A 192 0.72 -18.07 -5.13
CA LEU A 192 -0.21 -17.53 -6.13
C LEU A 192 0.51 -16.98 -7.36
N ALA A 193 1.64 -16.30 -7.16
CA ALA A 193 2.45 -15.77 -8.26
C ALA A 193 3.07 -16.90 -9.09
N LEU A 194 3.58 -17.94 -8.45
CA LEU A 194 4.07 -19.15 -9.12
C LEU A 194 2.96 -19.84 -9.91
N TRP A 195 1.78 -19.95 -9.32
CA TRP A 195 0.62 -20.55 -9.99
C TRP A 195 0.16 -19.73 -11.20
N GLN A 196 0.13 -18.41 -11.06
CA GLN A 196 -0.13 -17.49 -12.18
C GLN A 196 0.85 -17.75 -13.34
N GLN A 197 2.14 -17.86 -13.04
CA GLN A 197 3.19 -18.09 -14.03
C GLN A 197 3.02 -19.46 -14.69
N ALA A 198 2.85 -20.52 -13.90
CA ALA A 198 2.73 -21.89 -14.40
C ALA A 198 1.47 -22.12 -15.24
N THR A 199 0.40 -21.39 -14.97
CA THR A 199 -0.87 -21.50 -15.73
C THR A 199 -0.92 -20.59 -16.94
N GLY A 200 -0.04 -19.56 -17.02
CA GLY A 200 -0.10 -18.52 -18.04
C GLY A 200 -1.33 -17.60 -17.92
N GLN A 201 -2.10 -17.73 -16.84
CA GLN A 201 -3.29 -16.90 -16.64
C GLN A 201 -2.92 -15.48 -16.23
N PRO A 202 -3.70 -14.47 -16.62
CA PRO A 202 -3.49 -13.12 -16.12
C PRO A 202 -3.83 -13.05 -14.62
N ARG A 203 -3.12 -12.19 -13.88
CA ARG A 203 -3.29 -12.05 -12.43
C ARG A 203 -4.75 -11.85 -11.98
N TRP A 204 -5.52 -11.07 -12.74
CA TRP A 204 -6.93 -10.82 -12.43
C TRP A 204 -7.78 -12.10 -12.46
N ALA A 205 -7.47 -13.06 -13.34
CA ALA A 205 -8.21 -14.32 -13.41
C ALA A 205 -7.89 -15.20 -12.20
N VAL A 206 -6.60 -15.35 -11.87
CA VAL A 206 -6.15 -16.06 -10.67
C VAL A 206 -6.73 -15.41 -9.41
N GLY A 207 -6.65 -14.09 -9.30
CA GLY A 207 -7.21 -13.33 -8.18
C GLY A 207 -8.73 -13.53 -8.04
N SER A 208 -9.47 -13.51 -9.14
CA SER A 208 -10.92 -13.77 -9.12
C SER A 208 -11.26 -15.18 -8.64
N GLU A 209 -10.45 -16.16 -9.00
CA GLU A 209 -10.61 -17.54 -8.53
C GLU A 209 -10.40 -17.63 -7.01
N VAL A 210 -9.32 -17.02 -6.50
CA VAL A 210 -9.02 -16.96 -5.06
C VAL A 210 -10.16 -16.27 -4.28
N LEU A 211 -10.66 -15.15 -4.79
CA LEU A 211 -11.76 -14.40 -4.15
C LEU A 211 -13.08 -15.18 -4.14
N ARG A 212 -13.27 -16.08 -5.10
CA ARG A 212 -14.46 -16.96 -5.15
C ARG A 212 -14.35 -18.14 -4.18
N GLN A 213 -13.15 -18.70 -4.02
CA GLN A 213 -12.92 -19.85 -3.16
C GLN A 213 -12.86 -19.51 -1.67
N LEU A 214 -12.35 -18.33 -1.32
CA LEU A 214 -12.13 -17.95 0.05
C LEU A 214 -13.22 -16.98 0.55
N PRO A 215 -13.66 -17.11 1.81
CA PRO A 215 -14.68 -16.24 2.39
C PRO A 215 -14.09 -14.87 2.79
N PHE A 216 -13.59 -14.12 1.80
CA PHE A 216 -13.12 -12.75 1.98
C PHE A 216 -14.29 -11.76 2.09
N ASP A 217 -15.03 -11.88 3.14
CA ASP A 217 -16.10 -10.95 3.52
C ASP A 217 -15.58 -9.85 4.45
N GLY A 218 -14.31 -9.49 4.31
CA GLY A 218 -13.63 -8.54 5.16
C GLY A 218 -14.49 -7.32 5.47
N ARG A 219 -14.64 -7.05 6.74
CA ARG A 219 -15.36 -5.89 7.24
C ARG A 219 -14.35 -4.85 7.67
N VAL A 220 -14.69 -3.59 7.43
CA VAL A 220 -13.96 -2.48 8.02
C VAL A 220 -14.48 -2.29 9.44
N GLU A 221 -13.60 -2.42 10.43
CA GLU A 221 -13.95 -2.07 11.80
C GLU A 221 -14.11 -0.55 11.89
N SER A 222 -15.25 -0.10 12.41
CA SER A 222 -15.50 1.32 12.61
C SER A 222 -14.48 1.92 13.57
N THR A 223 -13.86 3.02 13.17
CA THR A 223 -12.97 3.80 14.05
C THR A 223 -13.74 4.68 15.02
N GLY A 224 -15.07 4.76 14.89
CA GLY A 224 -15.90 5.69 15.65
C GLY A 224 -15.78 7.16 15.20
N HIS A 225 -15.02 7.43 14.15
CA HIS A 225 -14.91 8.77 13.55
C HIS A 225 -15.86 8.87 12.37
N THR A 226 -16.84 9.74 12.46
CA THR A 226 -17.72 10.07 11.34
C THR A 226 -16.92 10.71 10.21
N GLY A 227 -16.93 10.09 9.04
CA GLY A 227 -16.21 10.57 7.87
C GLY A 227 -14.89 9.86 7.54
N ASP A 228 -14.34 9.05 8.46
CA ASP A 228 -13.18 8.19 8.22
C ASP A 228 -13.63 6.72 8.02
N GLU A 229 -14.68 6.52 7.28
CA GLU A 229 -15.27 5.20 6.99
C GLU A 229 -14.25 4.22 6.37
N ASP A 230 -13.18 4.76 5.83
CA ASP A 230 -12.21 4.03 5.06
C ASP A 230 -10.88 3.77 5.82
N ALA A 231 -10.77 4.21 7.08
CA ALA A 231 -9.54 4.10 7.88
C ALA A 231 -9.53 2.94 8.87
N GLY A 232 -10.63 2.20 8.98
CA GLY A 232 -10.75 1.08 9.91
C GLY A 232 -9.90 -0.13 9.53
N ALA A 233 -9.61 -0.95 10.52
CA ALA A 233 -8.94 -2.23 10.31
C ALA A 233 -9.80 -3.18 9.48
N MET A 234 -9.16 -3.94 8.61
CA MET A 234 -9.83 -5.04 7.92
C MET A 234 -9.92 -6.26 8.84
N ALA A 235 -11.11 -6.82 8.96
CA ALA A 235 -11.36 -8.06 9.71
C ALA A 235 -11.93 -9.14 8.79
N TYR A 236 -11.56 -10.39 9.02
CA TYR A 236 -11.96 -11.53 8.21
C TYR A 236 -12.63 -12.59 9.09
N PRO A 237 -13.86 -12.33 9.60
CA PRO A 237 -14.46 -13.13 10.66
C PRO A 237 -14.78 -14.57 10.26
N ARG A 238 -15.00 -14.85 8.98
CA ARG A 238 -15.30 -16.20 8.48
C ARG A 238 -14.09 -16.97 7.97
N LEU A 239 -12.95 -16.29 7.78
CA LEU A 239 -11.74 -16.94 7.30
C LEU A 239 -11.06 -17.72 8.43
N ARG A 240 -10.75 -18.98 8.17
CA ARG A 240 -10.03 -19.88 9.09
C ARG A 240 -8.63 -20.15 8.54
N PRO A 241 -7.65 -20.47 9.39
CA PRO A 241 -6.31 -20.88 8.95
C PRO A 241 -6.33 -22.05 7.97
N SER A 242 -7.27 -22.99 8.11
CA SER A 242 -7.44 -24.13 7.19
C SER A 242 -7.72 -23.69 5.76
N HIS A 243 -8.51 -22.66 5.55
CA HIS A 243 -8.83 -22.18 4.20
C HIS A 243 -7.57 -21.74 3.43
N LEU A 244 -6.64 -21.03 4.09
CA LEU A 244 -5.37 -20.63 3.46
C LEU A 244 -4.44 -21.84 3.27
N ALA A 245 -4.44 -22.79 4.20
CA ALA A 245 -3.65 -24.02 4.09
C ALA A 245 -4.14 -24.88 2.91
N GLU A 246 -5.45 -25.07 2.79
CA GLU A 246 -6.09 -25.82 1.71
C GLU A 246 -5.82 -25.18 0.34
N LEU A 247 -5.93 -23.85 0.23
CA LEU A 247 -5.57 -23.12 -0.99
C LEU A 247 -4.11 -23.38 -1.38
N ARG A 248 -3.19 -23.25 -0.44
CA ARG A 248 -1.75 -23.48 -0.69
C ARG A 248 -1.47 -24.91 -1.14
N GLU A 249 -2.07 -25.91 -0.45
CA GLU A 249 -1.92 -27.30 -0.82
C GLU A 249 -2.48 -27.62 -2.21
N ALA A 250 -3.62 -27.03 -2.56
CA ALA A 250 -4.20 -27.18 -3.88
C ALA A 250 -3.28 -26.61 -4.96
N ILE A 251 -2.72 -25.44 -4.75
CA ILE A 251 -1.76 -24.80 -5.65
C ILE A 251 -0.48 -25.64 -5.74
N ALA A 252 0.09 -26.05 -4.61
CA ALA A 252 1.31 -26.87 -4.60
C ALA A 252 1.13 -28.18 -5.36
N ARG A 253 0.00 -28.88 -5.17
CA ARG A 253 -0.33 -30.09 -5.92
C ARG A 253 -0.46 -29.85 -7.42
N ASP A 254 -1.05 -28.73 -7.83
CA ASP A 254 -1.17 -28.40 -9.25
C ASP A 254 0.19 -28.05 -9.87
N LEU A 255 1.02 -27.28 -9.18
CA LEU A 255 2.39 -26.96 -9.61
C LEU A 255 3.25 -28.23 -9.78
N LEU A 256 3.20 -29.14 -8.81
CA LEU A 256 3.91 -30.41 -8.89
C LEU A 256 3.45 -31.25 -10.08
N ARG A 257 2.14 -31.29 -10.37
CA ARG A 257 1.61 -32.03 -11.54
C ARG A 257 2.06 -31.45 -12.87
N ARG A 258 2.28 -30.15 -12.94
CA ARG A 258 2.74 -29.46 -14.14
C ARG A 258 4.24 -29.67 -14.42
N GLY A 259 5.00 -30.07 -13.41
CA GLY A 259 6.42 -30.35 -13.54
C GLY A 259 7.31 -29.15 -13.90
N SER A 260 6.76 -27.95 -13.88
CA SER A 260 7.47 -26.74 -14.27
C SER A 260 7.40 -25.70 -13.17
N TRP A 261 8.45 -25.63 -12.38
CA TRP A 261 8.64 -24.45 -11.54
C TRP A 261 10.12 -24.04 -11.62
N GLU A 262 10.34 -22.93 -12.26
CA GLU A 262 11.59 -22.21 -12.11
C GLU A 262 11.40 -21.14 -11.03
N PRO A 263 12.45 -20.84 -10.24
CA PRO A 263 12.37 -19.75 -9.29
C PRO A 263 11.95 -18.47 -10.00
N VAL A 264 10.91 -17.81 -9.48
CA VAL A 264 10.53 -16.48 -9.99
C VAL A 264 11.64 -15.51 -9.60
N GLU A 265 12.34 -14.97 -10.59
CA GLU A 265 13.23 -13.85 -10.33
C GLU A 265 12.43 -12.73 -9.65
N PRO A 266 12.89 -12.21 -8.50
CA PRO A 266 12.21 -11.11 -7.83
C PRO A 266 12.05 -9.96 -8.83
N ARG A 267 10.80 -9.64 -9.19
CA ARG A 267 10.55 -8.44 -9.99
C ARG A 267 11.13 -7.27 -9.26
N ALA A 268 11.96 -6.47 -9.94
CA ALA A 268 12.32 -5.15 -9.44
C ALA A 268 11.04 -4.44 -9.03
N LEU A 269 10.95 -3.98 -7.80
CA LEU A 269 9.74 -3.39 -7.20
C LEU A 269 9.19 -2.21 -8.01
N VAL A 270 10.01 -1.62 -8.86
CA VAL A 270 9.57 -0.66 -9.90
C VAL A 270 10.26 -1.04 -11.21
N PRO A 271 9.54 -1.28 -12.31
CA PRO A 271 10.18 -1.32 -13.62
C PRO A 271 10.90 0.01 -13.82
N ALA A 272 12.18 -0.03 -14.13
CA ALA A 272 12.87 1.16 -14.59
C ALA A 272 12.01 1.77 -15.71
N ARG A 273 11.45 2.94 -15.49
CA ARG A 273 10.62 3.61 -16.50
C ARG A 273 11.52 3.76 -17.74
N ARG A 274 11.34 2.91 -18.75
CA ARG A 274 11.86 3.17 -20.08
C ARG A 274 11.29 4.52 -20.46
N GLY A 275 12.20 5.49 -20.73
CA GLY A 275 11.86 6.87 -20.97
C GLY A 275 10.61 6.98 -21.85
N ARG A 276 9.53 7.49 -21.29
CA ARG A 276 8.33 7.79 -22.07
C ARG A 276 8.71 8.88 -23.05
N GLN A 277 8.65 8.58 -24.34
CA GLN A 277 8.60 9.63 -25.35
C GLN A 277 7.48 10.60 -24.96
N ARG A 278 7.88 11.82 -24.64
CA ARG A 278 6.96 12.90 -24.30
C ARG A 278 6.10 13.19 -25.53
N HIS A 279 4.84 12.83 -25.50
CA HIS A 279 3.86 13.59 -26.24
C HIS A 279 3.62 14.89 -25.48
N HIS A 280 4.39 15.91 -25.78
CA HIS A 280 4.06 17.27 -25.41
C HIS A 280 2.70 17.62 -26.03
N ARG A 281 1.62 17.47 -25.29
CA ARG A 281 0.47 18.34 -25.48
C ARG A 281 0.79 19.63 -24.72
N ALA A 282 1.16 20.65 -25.46
CA ALA A 282 1.20 22.02 -24.99
C ALA A 282 -0.22 22.39 -24.54
N GLY A 283 -0.51 22.22 -23.25
CA GLY A 283 -1.65 22.84 -22.60
C GLY A 283 -1.26 24.30 -22.37
N GLY A 284 -1.70 25.21 -23.24
CA GLY A 284 -1.47 26.62 -23.06
C GLY A 284 -2.08 27.11 -21.75
N TYR A 285 -1.23 27.69 -20.91
CA TYR A 285 -1.69 28.55 -19.84
C TYR A 285 -2.34 29.77 -20.48
N VAL A 286 -3.63 29.95 -20.27
CA VAL A 286 -4.29 31.22 -20.59
C VAL A 286 -3.77 32.25 -19.57
N SER A 287 -2.90 33.14 -20.00
CA SER A 287 -2.57 34.34 -19.23
C SER A 287 -3.84 35.18 -19.11
N VAL A 288 -4.31 35.34 -17.87
CA VAL A 288 -5.32 36.36 -17.57
C VAL A 288 -4.64 37.70 -17.73
N GLY A 289 -4.95 38.36 -18.83
CA GLY A 289 -4.46 39.70 -19.12
C GLY A 289 -4.98 40.69 -18.09
N GLU A 290 -4.09 41.54 -17.62
CA GLU A 290 -4.42 42.78 -16.96
C GLU A 290 -5.35 43.58 -17.84
N GLN A 291 -6.47 44.00 -17.34
CA GLN A 291 -7.27 45.08 -17.90
C GLN A 291 -7.13 46.32 -17.03
N PRO A 292 -7.18 47.54 -17.64
CA PRO A 292 -6.75 48.78 -17.08
C PRO A 292 -7.65 49.37 -15.99
#